data_04423faa2c39ba8152fb12b7085ae536
#
_entry.id   04423faa2c39ba8152fb12b7085ae536
#
_cell.length_a   1.000
_cell.length_b   1.000
_cell.length_c   1.000
_cell.angle_alpha   90.00
_cell.angle_beta   90.00
_cell.angle_gamma   90.00
#
_symmetry.space_group_name_H-M   'P 1'
#
loop_
_entity.id
_entity.type
_entity.pdbx_description
1 polymer ?
#
loop_
_entity_poly.entity_id
_entity_poly.type
_entity_poly.pdbx_seq_one_letter_code
_entity_poly.pdbx_strand_id
1 'polypeptide(L)'
;RGPNSFGVVHHVMSAPRMATVKGNHEDMMVQQFTMEKLERPDIDVMLWMRNGGDTTVESYIRAHQTTEGELDQMALEACAQQHTTWMSELPTHIVLDRWRLVHAGYRPGVDLAHQSDDDLLWIRNDFHSSGTPVDASRTVVFGHTITAGLPGRTVEDWGKPWESKVALDDERPCAIGLDTCLYHGPEQKRLLTALNLRTGQSVQQARVEAQS
;
A
#
# COMPACT_ATOMS: atom_id res chain seq x y z
N ARG A 1 8.47 0.15 -0.47
CA ARG A 1 9.60 -0.16 0.45
C ARG A 1 9.89 -1.65 0.48
N GLY A 2 11.12 -2.00 0.80
CA GLY A 2 11.57 -3.40 0.85
C GLY A 2 12.83 -3.62 0.04
N PRO A 3 13.43 -4.82 0.11
CA PRO A 3 14.77 -5.07 -0.45
C PRO A 3 14.80 -5.06 -1.98
N ASN A 4 13.66 -5.16 -2.66
CA ASN A 4 13.55 -5.15 -4.11
C ASN A 4 12.38 -4.29 -4.60
N SER A 5 12.32 -3.04 -4.14
CA SER A 5 11.26 -2.09 -4.53
C SER A 5 11.26 -1.84 -6.05
N PHE A 6 12.44 -1.68 -6.67
CA PHE A 6 12.57 -1.55 -8.12
C PHE A 6 11.92 -2.72 -8.86
N GLY A 7 12.26 -3.97 -8.52
CA GLY A 7 11.75 -5.15 -9.21
C GLY A 7 10.22 -5.29 -9.06
N VAL A 8 9.67 -4.95 -7.89
CA VAL A 8 8.21 -4.97 -7.66
C VAL A 8 7.50 -3.91 -8.52
N VAL A 9 7.97 -2.68 -8.51
CA VAL A 9 7.40 -1.59 -9.31
C VAL A 9 7.46 -1.92 -10.80
N HIS A 10 8.63 -2.32 -11.29
CA HIS A 10 8.83 -2.69 -12.69
C HIS A 10 7.90 -3.85 -13.11
N HIS A 11 7.76 -4.87 -12.25
CA HIS A 11 6.87 -6.01 -12.51
C HIS A 11 5.39 -5.59 -12.58
N VAL A 12 4.91 -4.83 -11.60
CA VAL A 12 3.49 -4.40 -11.55
C VAL A 12 3.16 -3.46 -12.70
N MET A 13 4.04 -2.51 -13.02
CA MET A 13 3.88 -1.59 -14.14
C MET A 13 3.82 -2.32 -15.50
N SER A 14 4.62 -3.38 -15.66
CA SER A 14 4.71 -4.15 -16.91
C SER A 14 3.64 -5.22 -17.05
N ALA A 15 2.88 -5.54 -15.99
CA ALA A 15 1.97 -6.68 -15.98
C ALA A 15 0.58 -6.29 -16.54
N PRO A 16 0.15 -6.80 -17.73
CA PRO A 16 -1.05 -6.32 -18.41
C PRO A 16 -2.37 -6.68 -17.71
N ARG A 17 -2.31 -7.53 -16.68
CA ARG A 17 -3.48 -8.01 -15.94
C ARG A 17 -3.47 -7.59 -14.47
N MET A 18 -2.61 -6.65 -14.11
CA MET A 18 -2.55 -6.07 -12.79
C MET A 18 -3.11 -4.64 -12.81
N ALA A 19 -3.90 -4.30 -11.82
CA ALA A 19 -4.28 -2.94 -11.50
C ALA A 19 -3.84 -2.66 -10.07
N THR A 20 -3.38 -1.47 -9.81
CA THR A 20 -2.92 -1.06 -8.47
C THR A 20 -3.50 0.29 -8.09
N VAL A 21 -3.62 0.53 -6.81
CA VAL A 21 -3.93 1.85 -6.25
C VAL A 21 -2.65 2.51 -5.79
N LYS A 22 -2.63 3.84 -5.82
CA LYS A 22 -1.57 4.64 -5.22
C LYS A 22 -1.57 4.45 -3.72
N GLY A 23 -0.41 4.25 -3.11
CA GLY A 23 -0.21 4.30 -1.68
C GLY A 23 0.61 5.53 -1.26
N ASN A 24 0.70 5.77 0.03
CA ASN A 24 1.48 6.90 0.56
C ASN A 24 2.98 6.79 0.26
N HIS A 25 3.52 5.60 0.04
CA HIS A 25 4.93 5.42 -0.35
C HIS A 25 5.17 5.79 -1.81
N GLU A 26 4.24 5.48 -2.71
CA GLU A 26 4.28 5.93 -4.10
C GLU A 26 4.16 7.45 -4.16
N ASP A 27 3.23 8.03 -3.39
CA ASP A 27 3.02 9.48 -3.31
C ASP A 27 4.29 10.19 -2.79
N MET A 28 4.89 9.70 -1.70
CA MET A 28 6.15 10.24 -1.19
C MET A 28 7.28 10.16 -2.23
N MET A 29 7.42 9.03 -2.96
CA MET A 29 8.45 8.88 -3.99
C MET A 29 8.22 9.85 -5.14
N VAL A 30 7.00 9.98 -5.64
CA VAL A 30 6.63 10.94 -6.70
C VAL A 30 7.06 12.35 -6.30
N GLN A 31 6.78 12.78 -5.07
CA GLN A 31 7.14 14.12 -4.58
C GLN A 31 8.65 14.36 -4.51
N GLN A 32 9.47 13.30 -4.32
CA GLN A 32 10.93 13.45 -4.28
C GLN A 32 11.56 13.55 -5.68
N PHE A 33 10.95 12.93 -6.69
CA PHE A 33 11.52 12.82 -8.04
C PHE A 33 10.85 13.74 -9.07
N THR A 34 9.73 14.38 -8.75
CA THR A 34 9.15 15.39 -9.63
C THR A 34 9.74 16.76 -9.35
N MET A 35 10.28 17.41 -10.38
CA MET A 35 10.87 18.76 -10.31
C MET A 35 9.82 19.84 -10.02
N GLU A 36 8.56 19.59 -10.25
CA GLU A 36 7.46 20.42 -9.81
C GLU A 36 7.22 20.10 -8.33
N LYS A 37 7.47 21.09 -7.47
CA LYS A 37 7.02 21.04 -6.08
C LYS A 37 5.50 20.86 -6.11
N LEU A 38 5.06 19.61 -6.03
CA LEU A 38 3.67 19.31 -5.80
C LEU A 38 3.22 20.09 -4.56
N GLU A 39 1.97 20.50 -4.53
CA GLU A 39 1.36 21.40 -3.54
C GLU A 39 1.34 20.86 -2.09
N ARG A 40 2.17 19.88 -1.78
CA ARG A 40 2.28 19.26 -0.45
C ARG A 40 3.70 19.44 0.10
N PRO A 41 4.01 20.63 0.67
CA PRO A 41 5.32 20.93 1.23
C PRO A 41 5.68 20.08 2.46
N ASP A 42 4.74 19.27 2.97
CA ASP A 42 4.82 18.65 4.29
C ASP A 42 5.45 17.26 4.30
N ILE A 43 5.72 16.66 3.13
CA ILE A 43 6.42 15.38 3.08
C ILE A 43 7.91 15.64 2.97
N ASP A 44 8.54 15.70 4.13
CA ASP A 44 9.98 15.79 4.28
C ASP A 44 10.66 14.53 3.69
N VAL A 45 11.73 14.76 2.92
CA VAL A 45 12.65 13.71 2.45
C VAL A 45 13.04 12.77 3.60
N MET A 46 13.28 13.33 4.79
CA MET A 46 13.62 12.55 5.98
C MET A 46 12.50 11.62 6.43
N LEU A 47 11.24 12.04 6.28
CA LEU A 47 10.10 11.18 6.59
C LEU A 47 10.06 9.98 5.62
N TRP A 48 10.22 10.23 4.32
CA TRP A 48 10.27 9.16 3.32
C TRP A 48 11.42 8.19 3.59
N MET A 49 12.64 8.69 3.79
CA MET A 49 13.82 7.87 4.08
C MET A 49 13.62 6.98 5.31
N ARG A 50 13.13 7.54 6.43
CA ARG A 50 12.83 6.79 7.67
C ARG A 50 11.74 5.73 7.50
N ASN A 51 10.87 5.89 6.52
CA ASN A 51 9.81 4.94 6.21
C ASN A 51 10.20 3.91 5.13
N GLY A 52 11.48 3.75 4.83
CA GLY A 52 12.02 2.77 3.88
C GLY A 52 12.27 3.33 2.48
N GLY A 53 12.34 4.65 2.33
CA GLY A 53 12.85 5.32 1.13
C GLY A 53 14.31 4.99 0.87
N ASP A 54 15.13 4.84 1.92
CA ASP A 54 16.51 4.38 1.87
C ASP A 54 16.64 3.02 1.16
N THR A 55 15.90 2.01 1.60
CA THR A 55 15.90 0.68 0.96
C THR A 55 15.34 0.71 -0.46
N THR A 56 14.42 1.64 -0.75
CA THR A 56 13.94 1.87 -2.11
C THR A 56 15.05 2.41 -2.99
N VAL A 57 15.75 3.47 -2.58
CA VAL A 57 16.90 4.05 -3.31
C VAL A 57 17.98 3.01 -3.54
N GLU A 58 18.36 2.26 -2.51
CA GLU A 58 19.33 1.17 -2.64
C GLU A 58 18.91 0.11 -3.66
N SER A 59 17.62 -0.22 -3.72
CA SER A 59 17.09 -1.18 -4.70
C SER A 59 17.24 -0.67 -6.13
N TYR A 60 17.00 0.63 -6.37
CA TYR A 60 17.20 1.25 -7.68
C TYR A 60 18.67 1.33 -8.06
N ILE A 61 19.56 1.70 -7.14
CA ILE A 61 21.01 1.73 -7.34
C ILE A 61 21.50 0.33 -7.75
N ARG A 62 21.16 -0.71 -6.97
CA ARG A 62 21.57 -2.09 -7.30
C ARG A 62 21.09 -2.56 -8.66
N ALA A 63 19.90 -2.16 -9.08
CA ALA A 63 19.34 -2.56 -10.38
C ALA A 63 20.05 -1.89 -11.57
N HIS A 64 20.81 -0.81 -11.34
CA HIS A 64 21.50 -0.05 -12.39
C HIS A 64 23.03 -0.06 -12.20
N GLN A 65 23.54 -0.95 -11.34
CA GLN A 65 24.98 -1.21 -11.28
C GLN A 65 25.42 -2.17 -12.39
N THR A 66 26.55 -1.86 -13.03
CA THR A 66 27.20 -2.75 -13.99
C THR A 66 27.83 -3.96 -13.29
N THR A 67 28.27 -4.95 -14.06
CA THR A 67 29.00 -6.12 -13.54
C THR A 67 30.33 -5.74 -12.86
N GLU A 68 30.87 -4.58 -13.17
CA GLU A 68 32.10 -4.01 -12.59
C GLU A 68 31.79 -3.17 -11.33
N GLY A 69 30.51 -3.00 -10.98
CA GLY A 69 30.08 -2.24 -9.81
C GLY A 69 29.89 -0.73 -10.04
N GLU A 70 30.09 -0.25 -11.27
CA GLU A 70 29.86 1.14 -11.62
C GLU A 70 28.37 1.42 -11.76
N LEU A 71 27.93 2.62 -11.34
CA LEU A 71 26.55 3.05 -11.45
C LEU A 71 26.27 3.68 -12.82
N ASP A 72 25.32 3.13 -13.56
CA ASP A 72 24.74 3.80 -14.72
C ASP A 72 23.72 4.85 -14.26
N GLN A 73 24.22 6.05 -14.00
CA GLN A 73 23.45 7.18 -13.50
C GLN A 73 22.31 7.57 -14.46
N MET A 74 22.59 7.57 -15.78
CA MET A 74 21.60 7.97 -16.78
C MET A 74 20.42 6.97 -16.84
N ALA A 75 20.73 5.68 -16.83
CA ALA A 75 19.70 4.64 -16.83
C ALA A 75 18.89 4.67 -15.54
N LEU A 76 19.52 4.90 -14.38
CA LEU A 76 18.84 5.04 -13.09
C LEU A 76 17.86 6.22 -13.11
N GLU A 77 18.30 7.40 -13.53
CA GLU A 77 17.47 8.61 -13.57
C GLU A 77 16.28 8.45 -14.53
N ALA A 78 16.53 7.94 -15.74
CA ALA A 78 15.48 7.67 -16.72
C ALA A 78 14.43 6.68 -16.21
N CYS A 79 14.88 5.61 -15.54
CA CYS A 79 13.99 4.61 -14.97
C CYS A 79 13.20 5.15 -13.77
N ALA A 80 13.83 5.90 -12.87
CA ALA A 80 13.16 6.54 -11.75
C ALA A 80 12.09 7.53 -12.23
N GLN A 81 12.39 8.31 -13.26
CA GLN A 81 11.42 9.23 -13.89
C GLN A 81 10.25 8.47 -14.52
N GLN A 82 10.51 7.38 -15.25
CA GLN A 82 9.46 6.56 -15.84
C GLN A 82 8.53 5.97 -14.77
N HIS A 83 9.10 5.41 -13.71
CA HIS A 83 8.33 4.80 -12.62
C HIS A 83 7.51 5.85 -11.84
N THR A 84 8.08 7.02 -11.55
CA THR A 84 7.37 8.08 -10.83
C THR A 84 6.27 8.72 -11.68
N THR A 85 6.48 8.87 -12.98
CA THR A 85 5.41 9.28 -13.91
C THR A 85 4.25 8.31 -13.86
N TRP A 86 4.50 7.00 -13.99
CA TRP A 86 3.47 5.97 -13.85
C TRP A 86 2.78 6.00 -12.47
N MET A 87 3.55 6.15 -11.37
CA MET A 87 2.98 6.24 -10.02
C MET A 87 2.09 7.47 -9.85
N SER A 88 2.42 8.60 -10.48
CA SER A 88 1.62 9.83 -10.39
C SER A 88 0.22 9.66 -11.01
N GLU A 89 0.09 8.79 -12.01
CA GLU A 89 -1.15 8.51 -12.73
C GLU A 89 -1.99 7.39 -12.07
N LEU A 90 -1.50 6.74 -11.03
CA LEU A 90 -2.23 5.67 -10.34
C LEU A 90 -3.50 6.21 -9.67
N PRO A 91 -4.63 5.47 -9.79
CA PRO A 91 -5.84 5.81 -9.05
C PRO A 91 -5.62 5.66 -7.55
N THR A 92 -6.23 6.50 -6.75
CA THR A 92 -6.20 6.40 -5.28
C THR A 92 -7.13 5.31 -4.75
N HIS A 93 -8.15 4.92 -5.53
CA HIS A 93 -9.02 3.79 -5.23
C HIS A 93 -9.56 3.12 -6.50
N ILE A 94 -10.01 1.87 -6.38
CA ILE A 94 -10.70 1.12 -7.45
C ILE A 94 -12.06 0.67 -6.93
N VAL A 95 -13.11 0.92 -7.71
CA VAL A 95 -14.49 0.54 -7.38
C VAL A 95 -14.91 -0.63 -8.25
N LEU A 96 -15.28 -1.73 -7.63
CA LEU A 96 -15.83 -2.92 -8.24
C LEU A 96 -17.27 -3.13 -7.78
N ASP A 97 -17.96 -4.13 -8.32
CA ASP A 97 -19.37 -4.40 -8.01
C ASP A 97 -19.64 -4.46 -6.50
N ARG A 98 -18.93 -5.32 -5.76
CA ARG A 98 -19.12 -5.55 -4.32
C ARG A 98 -17.99 -5.02 -3.43
N TRP A 99 -16.97 -4.37 -4.00
CA TRP A 99 -15.72 -4.02 -3.34
C TRP A 99 -15.28 -2.60 -3.66
N ARG A 100 -14.65 -1.95 -2.68
CA ARG A 100 -13.79 -0.78 -2.88
C ARG A 100 -12.39 -1.13 -2.44
N LEU A 101 -11.41 -0.92 -3.31
CA LEU A 101 -10.01 -1.14 -3.01
C LEU A 101 -9.37 0.24 -2.81
N VAL A 102 -8.69 0.44 -1.70
CA VAL A 102 -8.05 1.70 -1.33
C VAL A 102 -6.78 1.41 -0.53
N HIS A 103 -5.83 2.35 -0.52
CA HIS A 103 -4.60 2.13 0.25
C HIS A 103 -4.85 2.17 1.77
N ALA A 104 -5.40 3.27 2.31
CA ALA A 104 -5.57 3.45 3.75
C ALA A 104 -7.03 3.38 4.23
N GLY A 105 -7.95 4.04 3.56
CA GLY A 105 -9.35 4.07 3.95
C GLY A 105 -10.10 5.28 3.41
N TYR A 106 -11.21 5.61 4.05
CA TYR A 106 -12.09 6.72 3.72
C TYR A 106 -12.47 7.50 4.99
N ARG A 107 -12.62 8.80 4.89
CA ARG A 107 -13.14 9.59 6.02
C ARG A 107 -14.64 9.38 6.18
N PRO A 108 -15.09 8.88 7.36
CA PRO A 108 -16.51 8.71 7.63
C PRO A 108 -17.24 10.05 7.62
N GLY A 109 -18.46 10.05 7.09
CA GLY A 109 -19.31 11.24 7.02
C GLY A 109 -18.98 12.21 5.89
N VAL A 110 -17.91 11.96 5.11
CA VAL A 110 -17.60 12.68 3.90
C VAL A 110 -18.08 11.87 2.70
N ASP A 111 -18.70 12.54 1.73
CA ASP A 111 -19.14 11.90 0.49
C ASP A 111 -17.97 11.21 -0.23
N LEU A 112 -18.22 10.03 -0.77
CA LEU A 112 -17.21 9.20 -1.43
C LEU A 112 -16.57 9.87 -2.67
N ALA A 113 -17.28 10.84 -3.29
CA ALA A 113 -16.76 11.63 -4.39
C ALA A 113 -15.90 12.83 -3.94
N HIS A 114 -15.89 13.14 -2.65
CA HIS A 114 -15.19 14.30 -2.08
C HIS A 114 -14.13 13.91 -1.04
N GLN A 115 -13.67 12.66 -1.08
CA GLN A 115 -12.57 12.20 -0.25
C GLN A 115 -11.26 12.86 -0.68
N SER A 116 -10.46 13.29 0.29
CA SER A 116 -9.13 13.84 0.01
C SER A 116 -8.10 12.74 -0.22
N ASP A 117 -7.04 13.05 -0.97
CA ASP A 117 -5.90 12.13 -1.10
C ASP A 117 -5.27 11.81 0.25
N ASP A 118 -5.24 12.76 1.20
CA ASP A 118 -4.79 12.51 2.56
C ASP A 118 -5.59 11.41 3.25
N ASP A 119 -6.91 11.43 3.12
CA ASP A 119 -7.74 10.40 3.70
C ASP A 119 -7.51 9.05 3.02
N LEU A 120 -7.49 9.03 1.69
CA LEU A 120 -7.33 7.79 0.93
C LEU A 120 -5.95 7.13 1.13
N LEU A 121 -4.89 7.94 1.40
CA LEU A 121 -3.50 7.48 1.52
C LEU A 121 -2.99 7.34 2.96
N TRP A 122 -3.61 8.04 3.95
CA TRP A 122 -3.02 8.14 5.29
C TRP A 122 -3.98 7.89 6.45
N ILE A 123 -5.30 7.90 6.25
CA ILE A 123 -6.28 7.78 7.34
C ILE A 123 -6.06 6.49 8.14
N ARG A 124 -6.32 6.56 9.44
CA ARG A 124 -6.20 5.42 10.35
C ARG A 124 -7.44 5.29 11.23
N ASN A 125 -7.34 5.69 12.50
CA ASN A 125 -8.33 5.43 13.54
C ASN A 125 -9.74 5.91 13.20
N ASP A 126 -9.89 7.08 12.57
CA ASP A 126 -11.18 7.62 12.18
C ASP A 126 -11.96 6.64 11.27
N PHE A 127 -11.25 5.98 10.35
CA PHE A 127 -11.82 4.96 9.47
C PHE A 127 -12.03 3.62 10.21
N HIS A 128 -10.98 3.12 10.88
CA HIS A 128 -11.00 1.78 11.46
C HIS A 128 -11.98 1.63 12.63
N SER A 129 -12.26 2.73 13.34
CA SER A 129 -13.16 2.76 14.49
C SER A 129 -14.56 3.29 14.14
N SER A 130 -14.85 3.52 12.85
CA SER A 130 -16.18 3.95 12.43
C SER A 130 -17.24 2.91 12.81
N GLY A 131 -18.31 3.38 13.42
CA GLY A 131 -19.48 2.57 13.75
C GLY A 131 -20.46 2.39 12.59
N THR A 132 -20.18 3.00 11.44
CA THR A 132 -21.05 2.96 10.24
C THR A 132 -20.24 2.68 8.99
N PRO A 133 -20.81 1.95 8.01
CA PRO A 133 -20.16 1.77 6.71
C PRO A 133 -19.97 3.11 5.99
N VAL A 134 -18.82 3.30 5.32
CA VAL A 134 -18.61 4.45 4.43
C VAL A 134 -19.26 4.23 3.06
N ASP A 135 -19.46 2.97 2.66
CA ASP A 135 -20.26 2.54 1.50
C ASP A 135 -21.23 1.47 1.98
N ALA A 136 -22.53 1.73 1.90
CA ALA A 136 -23.56 0.82 2.38
C ALA A 136 -23.69 -0.47 1.53
N SER A 137 -23.09 -0.49 0.33
CA SER A 137 -23.25 -1.60 -0.62
C SER A 137 -21.95 -2.39 -0.88
N ARG A 138 -20.79 -1.83 -0.49
CA ARG A 138 -19.47 -2.41 -0.82
C ARG A 138 -18.60 -2.57 0.41
N THR A 139 -17.94 -3.70 0.51
CA THR A 139 -16.85 -3.90 1.48
C THR A 139 -15.61 -3.13 1.01
N VAL A 140 -15.03 -2.33 1.90
CA VAL A 140 -13.74 -1.66 1.66
C VAL A 140 -12.60 -2.61 1.98
N VAL A 141 -11.71 -2.85 1.03
CA VAL A 141 -10.46 -3.62 1.23
C VAL A 141 -9.29 -2.65 1.27
N PHE A 142 -8.50 -2.71 2.32
CA PHE A 142 -7.41 -1.76 2.56
C PHE A 142 -6.13 -2.40 3.12
N GLY A 143 -5.02 -1.65 3.06
CA GLY A 143 -3.70 -1.99 3.63
C GLY A 143 -3.23 -0.95 4.65
N HIS A 144 -1.99 -0.43 4.47
CA HIS A 144 -1.43 0.72 5.18
C HIS A 144 -1.27 0.57 6.71
N THR A 145 -2.28 0.09 7.38
CA THR A 145 -2.27 -0.12 8.84
C THR A 145 -2.17 -1.61 9.14
N ILE A 146 -1.10 -1.98 9.87
CA ILE A 146 -0.86 -3.37 10.26
C ILE A 146 -2.08 -3.90 11.03
N THR A 147 -2.62 -5.03 10.55
CA THR A 147 -3.88 -5.60 11.07
C THR A 147 -3.85 -5.94 12.55
N ALA A 148 -2.68 -6.26 13.11
CA ALA A 148 -2.51 -6.51 14.55
C ALA A 148 -2.74 -5.27 15.42
N GLY A 149 -2.70 -4.05 14.86
CA GLY A 149 -3.00 -2.80 15.54
C GLY A 149 -4.43 -2.30 15.36
N LEU A 150 -5.29 -3.04 14.65
CA LEU A 150 -6.67 -2.64 14.37
C LEU A 150 -7.62 -2.95 15.54
N PRO A 151 -8.79 -2.29 15.61
CA PRO A 151 -9.72 -2.45 16.73
C PRO A 151 -10.09 -3.91 17.01
N GLY A 152 -10.02 -4.29 18.29
CA GLY A 152 -10.34 -5.63 18.77
C GLY A 152 -9.27 -6.68 18.52
N ARG A 153 -8.08 -6.29 18.05
CA ARG A 153 -6.92 -7.17 17.87
C ARG A 153 -5.98 -7.14 19.06
N THR A 154 -5.22 -8.21 19.19
CA THR A 154 -4.15 -8.39 20.17
C THR A 154 -2.87 -8.86 19.46
N VAL A 155 -1.77 -8.97 20.20
CA VAL A 155 -0.50 -9.51 19.68
C VAL A 155 -0.61 -10.95 19.16
N GLU A 156 -1.62 -11.69 19.59
CA GLU A 156 -1.88 -13.07 19.12
C GLU A 156 -2.47 -13.10 17.70
N ASP A 157 -3.05 -11.99 17.28
CA ASP A 157 -3.68 -11.84 15.96
C ASP A 157 -2.71 -11.36 14.87
N TRP A 158 -1.43 -11.26 15.22
CA TRP A 158 -0.41 -10.91 14.24
C TRP A 158 -0.40 -11.90 13.07
N GLY A 159 -0.33 -11.38 11.85
CA GLY A 159 -0.35 -12.19 10.63
C GLY A 159 -1.75 -12.60 10.15
N LYS A 160 -2.83 -12.20 10.84
CA LYS A 160 -4.21 -12.49 10.43
C LYS A 160 -4.82 -11.27 9.73
N PRO A 161 -5.59 -11.43 8.63
CA PRO A 161 -6.45 -10.38 8.09
C PRO A 161 -7.40 -9.85 9.16
N TRP A 162 -7.82 -8.61 9.03
CA TRP A 162 -8.81 -7.99 9.93
C TRP A 162 -10.13 -7.80 9.21
N GLU A 163 -11.23 -8.01 9.93
CA GLU A 163 -12.58 -7.72 9.47
C GLU A 163 -13.27 -6.78 10.45
N SER A 164 -13.97 -5.77 9.92
CA SER A 164 -14.81 -4.89 10.72
C SER A 164 -15.92 -5.68 11.37
N LYS A 165 -16.25 -5.31 12.63
CA LYS A 165 -17.46 -5.80 13.32
C LYS A 165 -18.75 -5.14 12.81
N VAL A 166 -18.63 -4.04 12.07
CA VAL A 166 -19.75 -3.39 11.41
C VAL A 166 -20.01 -4.14 10.11
N ALA A 167 -21.23 -4.63 9.95
CA ALA A 167 -21.67 -5.36 8.77
C ALA A 167 -22.49 -4.48 7.82
N LEU A 168 -22.50 -4.86 6.56
CA LEU A 168 -23.42 -4.38 5.54
C LEU A 168 -24.78 -5.10 5.69
N ASP A 169 -25.79 -4.68 4.95
CA ASP A 169 -27.13 -5.29 4.99
C ASP A 169 -27.13 -6.78 4.56
N ASP A 170 -26.13 -7.20 3.79
CA ASP A 170 -25.96 -8.59 3.34
C ASP A 170 -24.98 -9.40 4.22
N GLU A 171 -24.77 -8.94 5.46
CA GLU A 171 -23.92 -9.56 6.49
C GLU A 171 -22.41 -9.57 6.21
N ARG A 172 -21.94 -9.04 5.07
CA ARG A 172 -20.52 -8.89 4.82
C ARG A 172 -19.90 -7.83 5.75
N PRO A 173 -18.64 -7.97 6.18
CA PRO A 173 -17.96 -6.90 6.91
C PRO A 173 -17.87 -5.65 6.02
N CYS A 174 -18.12 -4.48 6.60
CA CYS A 174 -18.01 -3.22 5.84
C CYS A 174 -16.58 -2.88 5.45
N ALA A 175 -15.57 -3.47 6.12
CA ALA A 175 -14.15 -3.27 5.79
C ALA A 175 -13.30 -4.51 6.11
N ILE A 176 -12.27 -4.76 5.28
CA ILE A 176 -11.28 -5.85 5.45
C ILE A 176 -9.88 -5.25 5.30
N GLY A 177 -9.05 -5.41 6.35
CA GLY A 177 -7.64 -5.04 6.35
C GLY A 177 -6.74 -6.21 5.95
N LEU A 178 -5.82 -6.00 5.01
CA LEU A 178 -4.94 -7.03 4.48
C LEU A 178 -3.45 -6.84 4.82
N ASP A 179 -3.05 -5.74 5.47
CA ASP A 179 -1.64 -5.52 5.84
C ASP A 179 -1.26 -6.38 7.05
N THR A 180 -0.97 -7.64 6.80
CA THR A 180 -0.54 -8.60 7.82
C THR A 180 0.95 -8.48 8.18
N CYS A 181 1.64 -7.52 7.58
CA CYS A 181 3.02 -7.08 7.81
C CYS A 181 4.12 -8.12 7.49
N LEU A 182 4.93 -7.79 6.48
CA LEU A 182 6.14 -8.57 6.14
C LEU A 182 7.41 -8.13 6.89
N TYR A 183 7.38 -7.00 7.61
CA TYR A 183 8.60 -6.36 8.15
C TYR A 183 8.77 -6.54 9.65
N HIS A 184 7.68 -6.45 10.41
CA HIS A 184 7.69 -6.43 11.87
C HIS A 184 6.95 -7.64 12.44
N GLY A 185 7.06 -7.81 13.77
CA GLY A 185 6.40 -8.88 14.50
C GLY A 185 7.17 -10.19 14.48
N PRO A 186 6.56 -11.23 15.06
CA PRO A 186 7.17 -12.56 15.14
C PRO A 186 7.47 -13.09 13.74
N GLU A 187 8.65 -13.63 13.56
CA GLU A 187 9.17 -14.07 12.26
C GLU A 187 8.20 -15.01 11.52
N GLN A 188 7.65 -15.98 12.24
CA GLN A 188 6.72 -16.97 11.69
C GLN A 188 5.37 -16.39 11.29
N LYS A 189 5.09 -15.12 11.67
CA LYS A 189 3.86 -14.39 11.37
C LYS A 189 4.06 -13.23 10.39
N ARG A 190 5.21 -13.16 9.73
CA ARG A 190 5.48 -12.19 8.65
C ARG A 190 4.93 -12.72 7.35
N LEU A 191 3.68 -12.36 7.05
CA LEU A 191 2.90 -12.93 5.97
C LEU A 191 2.44 -11.87 4.98
N LEU A 192 2.53 -12.17 3.69
CA LEU A 192 1.81 -11.45 2.64
C LEU A 192 0.43 -12.10 2.50
N THR A 193 -0.62 -11.30 2.53
CA THR A 193 -1.99 -11.77 2.40
C THR A 193 -2.61 -11.30 1.09
N ALA A 194 -3.27 -12.23 0.39
CA ALA A 194 -4.11 -11.94 -0.76
C ALA A 194 -5.54 -12.40 -0.49
N LEU A 195 -6.53 -11.62 -0.94
CA LEU A 195 -7.95 -11.91 -0.82
C LEU A 195 -8.51 -12.26 -2.20
N ASN A 196 -9.15 -13.41 -2.32
CA ASN A 196 -9.92 -13.75 -3.51
C ASN A 196 -11.28 -13.04 -3.45
N LEU A 197 -11.46 -12.01 -4.25
CA LEU A 197 -12.68 -11.19 -4.24
C LEU A 197 -13.93 -11.94 -4.72
N ARG A 198 -13.79 -13.08 -5.39
CA ARG A 198 -14.93 -13.92 -5.82
C ARG A 198 -15.44 -14.80 -4.70
N THR A 199 -14.52 -15.39 -3.90
CA THR A 199 -14.86 -16.37 -2.85
C THR A 199 -14.84 -15.79 -1.45
N GLY A 200 -14.24 -14.63 -1.24
CA GLY A 200 -13.98 -14.07 0.08
C GLY A 200 -12.84 -14.77 0.86
N GLN A 201 -12.18 -15.77 0.26
CA GLN A 201 -11.12 -16.52 0.93
C GLN A 201 -9.78 -15.80 0.80
N SER A 202 -9.02 -15.76 1.88
CA SER A 202 -7.64 -15.27 1.88
C SER A 202 -6.65 -16.42 1.72
N VAL A 203 -5.53 -16.13 1.05
CA VAL A 203 -4.35 -16.98 0.98
C VAL A 203 -3.15 -16.18 1.48
N GLN A 204 -2.18 -16.88 2.06
CA GLN A 204 -1.02 -16.23 2.66
C GLN A 204 0.27 -16.89 2.21
N GLN A 205 1.31 -16.05 2.04
CA GLN A 205 2.68 -16.46 1.75
C GLN A 205 3.59 -15.93 2.86
N ALA A 206 4.34 -16.81 3.49
CA ALA A 206 5.36 -16.41 4.44
C ALA A 206 6.48 -15.63 3.73
N ARG A 207 7.09 -14.69 4.45
CA ARG A 207 8.28 -14.00 3.99
C ARG A 207 9.36 -15.03 3.66
N VAL A 208 9.95 -14.90 2.46
CA VAL A 208 11.11 -15.68 2.05
C VAL A 208 12.35 -14.85 2.38
N GLU A 209 13.25 -15.40 3.20
CA GLU A 209 14.55 -14.78 3.42
C GLU A 209 15.39 -14.89 2.14
N ALA A 210 16.07 -13.81 1.77
CA ALA A 210 17.01 -13.87 0.67
C ALA A 210 18.11 -14.90 1.02
N GLN A 211 18.33 -15.87 0.15
CA GLN A 211 19.50 -16.74 0.28
C GLN A 211 20.73 -15.85 0.16
N SER A 212 21.51 -15.79 1.22
CA SER A 212 22.78 -15.06 1.31
C SER A 212 23.82 -15.65 0.37
#